data_193bb96230e6821588891542f7017628
#
_entry.id   193bb96230e6821588891542f7017628
#
_cell.length_a   1.000
_cell.length_b   1.000
_cell.length_c   1.000
_cell.angle_alpha   90.00
_cell.angle_beta   90.00
_cell.angle_gamma   90.00
#
_symmetry.space_group_name_H-M   'P 1'
#
loop_
_entity.id
_entity.type
_entity.pdbx_description
1 polymer ?
#
loop_
_entity_poly.entity_id
_entity_poly.type
_entity_poly.pdbx_seq_one_letter_code
_entity_poly.pdbx_strand_id
1 'polypeptide(L)'
;MDYDVIIIGSGFGGSVPALRLSEKGYRVGVLEQGRKVSPDDMRAADRSLRELFWIPQIGFRGFFVQHFFRHVGIVGGVGVGGGSLVYAAVLLKPGEAFFRDRAWADLGVDWKEELSTHFDTAATMLGRTPNPDHGKMDDWLQATAEAMGAGDTFGPVPQGIYFGNAGKTEPDPFFGGQGPDRTGCTRCGACLTGCSDGSKNSLDKNYLYLAEKLGAEILPGRKAVSIRPLEGGGYEVQTLNPLNRREKHQALRAQRVIVSAGVVGTLDLLFKCRDELRTLPEISPALGDIVRTNSEAIVAALSPNPDEDLTRGAAISSHFHANAHTHITQNRFPPGYDFMRWYMGPLTDGTAAFRRALSTIASIILHPILTLRALFARNWHKRITVLTVMQSLDSQVAFRRGRRPIWPFKPLLHSSPGASGGTPAYIPEANEAARKLAEHIGGTPHNNVLESIGNASVTAHILGGCAIAAGREAGVVDIDHQVFGYPGLFVTDASAIPANVGVNPALTITALAERFSERFPPKGAD
;
A
#
# COMPACT_ATOMS: atom_id res chain seq x y z
N MET A 1 18.24 -22.03 -17.62
CA MET A 1 17.25 -21.23 -16.84
C MET A 1 17.16 -21.77 -15.44
N ASP A 2 17.25 -20.88 -14.44
CA ASP A 2 17.12 -21.25 -13.02
C ASP A 2 15.65 -21.48 -12.66
N TYR A 3 14.76 -20.71 -13.28
CA TYR A 3 13.31 -20.78 -13.14
C TYR A 3 12.62 -20.70 -14.51
N ASP A 4 11.37 -21.11 -14.58
CA ASP A 4 10.51 -20.80 -15.73
C ASP A 4 10.03 -19.36 -15.63
N VAL A 5 9.69 -18.92 -14.39
CA VAL A 5 9.23 -17.57 -14.08
C VAL A 5 9.95 -17.02 -12.86
N ILE A 6 10.50 -15.82 -12.98
CA ILE A 6 10.98 -15.02 -11.83
C ILE A 6 9.97 -13.91 -11.54
N ILE A 7 9.53 -13.82 -10.28
CA ILE A 7 8.66 -12.75 -9.77
C ILE A 7 9.49 -11.82 -8.89
N ILE A 8 9.48 -10.53 -9.18
CA ILE A 8 10.24 -9.51 -8.44
C ILE A 8 9.28 -8.78 -7.47
N GLY A 9 9.31 -9.17 -6.21
CA GLY A 9 8.43 -8.67 -5.15
C GLY A 9 7.37 -9.68 -4.74
N SER A 10 7.17 -9.82 -3.43
CA SER A 10 6.27 -10.78 -2.79
C SER A 10 4.97 -10.15 -2.24
N GLY A 11 4.63 -8.93 -2.71
CA GLY A 11 3.40 -8.23 -2.35
C GLY A 11 2.15 -8.78 -3.05
N PHE A 12 1.02 -8.04 -2.98
CA PHE A 12 -0.27 -8.49 -3.53
C PHE A 12 -0.18 -8.90 -5.01
N GLY A 13 0.50 -8.11 -5.85
CA GLY A 13 0.64 -8.42 -7.27
C GLY A 13 1.58 -9.58 -7.59
N GLY A 14 2.52 -9.91 -6.70
CA GLY A 14 3.49 -10.99 -6.94
C GLY A 14 3.13 -12.32 -6.29
N SER A 15 2.43 -12.27 -5.16
CA SER A 15 2.02 -13.48 -4.42
C SER A 15 0.97 -14.30 -5.16
N VAL A 16 0.05 -13.63 -5.86
CA VAL A 16 -0.99 -14.29 -6.66
C VAL A 16 -0.38 -15.11 -7.80
N PRO A 17 0.42 -14.52 -8.71
CA PRO A 17 1.05 -15.33 -9.75
C PRO A 17 2.05 -16.35 -9.18
N ALA A 18 2.64 -16.12 -7.99
CA ALA A 18 3.47 -17.15 -7.38
C ALA A 18 2.68 -18.43 -7.12
N LEU A 19 1.46 -18.34 -6.58
CA LEU A 19 0.60 -19.50 -6.39
C LEU A 19 0.04 -20.03 -7.72
N ARG A 20 -0.64 -19.17 -8.49
CA ARG A 20 -1.38 -19.60 -9.68
C ARG A 20 -0.50 -20.21 -10.77
N LEU A 21 0.73 -19.71 -10.95
CA LEU A 21 1.67 -20.28 -11.90
C LEU A 21 2.29 -21.58 -11.39
N SER A 22 2.48 -21.74 -10.07
CA SER A 22 2.87 -23.03 -9.49
C SER A 22 1.78 -24.07 -9.67
N GLU A 23 0.50 -23.72 -9.53
CA GLU A 23 -0.64 -24.60 -9.87
C GLU A 23 -0.65 -25.02 -11.35
N LYS A 24 -0.19 -24.14 -12.26
CA LYS A 24 -0.04 -24.42 -13.70
C LYS A 24 1.25 -25.18 -14.04
N GLY A 25 2.04 -25.59 -13.04
CA GLY A 25 3.23 -26.42 -13.20
C GLY A 25 4.52 -25.66 -13.52
N TYR A 26 4.53 -24.33 -13.43
CA TYR A 26 5.75 -23.55 -13.62
C TYR A 26 6.68 -23.65 -12.41
N ARG A 27 8.00 -23.68 -12.66
CA ARG A 27 9.01 -23.49 -11.62
C ARG A 27 9.18 -22.00 -11.35
N VAL A 28 8.70 -21.54 -10.18
CA VAL A 28 8.59 -20.13 -9.81
C VAL A 28 9.64 -19.77 -8.75
N GLY A 29 10.39 -18.69 -9.01
CA GLY A 29 11.24 -18.03 -8.03
C GLY A 29 10.74 -16.63 -7.69
N VAL A 30 10.52 -16.32 -6.40
CA VAL A 30 10.04 -15.02 -5.93
C VAL A 30 11.16 -14.28 -5.22
N LEU A 31 11.59 -13.14 -5.75
CA LEU A 31 12.63 -12.29 -5.18
C LEU A 31 12.01 -11.26 -4.25
N GLU A 32 12.44 -11.23 -2.99
CA GLU A 32 12.01 -10.23 -2.02
C GLU A 32 13.22 -9.50 -1.41
N GLN A 33 13.22 -8.15 -1.46
CA GLN A 33 14.33 -7.38 -0.93
C GLN A 33 14.44 -7.42 0.59
N GLY A 34 13.30 -7.54 1.27
CA GLY A 34 13.22 -7.65 2.71
C GLY A 34 13.43 -9.08 3.21
N ARG A 35 13.19 -9.28 4.48
CA ARG A 35 13.31 -10.57 5.14
C ARG A 35 11.96 -11.23 5.39
N LYS A 36 11.94 -12.48 5.77
CA LYS A 36 10.77 -13.11 6.38
C LYS A 36 10.63 -12.53 7.80
N VAL A 37 9.46 -11.97 8.11
CA VAL A 37 9.20 -11.26 9.37
C VAL A 37 8.53 -12.22 10.34
N SER A 38 9.15 -12.44 11.51
CA SER A 38 8.63 -13.32 12.54
C SER A 38 7.65 -12.59 13.49
N PRO A 39 6.85 -13.33 14.27
CA PRO A 39 6.05 -12.74 15.34
C PRO A 39 6.87 -11.94 16.37
N ASP A 40 8.10 -12.36 16.66
CA ASP A 40 9.01 -11.64 17.58
C ASP A 40 9.47 -10.30 16.98
N ASP A 41 9.75 -10.26 15.68
CA ASP A 41 10.08 -9.02 14.98
C ASP A 41 8.93 -8.02 15.05
N MET A 42 7.68 -8.49 14.87
CA MET A 42 6.49 -7.65 14.96
C MET A 42 6.29 -7.10 16.39
N ARG A 43 6.51 -7.92 17.41
CA ARG A 43 6.50 -7.44 18.82
C ARG A 43 7.62 -6.44 19.12
N ALA A 44 8.79 -6.63 18.54
CA ALA A 44 9.91 -5.70 18.68
C ALA A 44 9.63 -4.37 17.99
N ALA A 45 8.93 -4.38 16.84
CA ALA A 45 8.54 -3.18 16.10
C ALA A 45 7.63 -2.23 16.90
N ASP A 46 6.79 -2.76 17.80
CA ASP A 46 5.95 -1.96 18.69
C ASP A 46 6.76 -1.21 19.78
N ARG A 47 8.04 -1.53 19.94
CA ARG A 47 8.89 -0.98 21.01
C ARG A 47 10.11 -0.22 20.48
N SER A 48 10.44 -0.38 19.19
CA SER A 48 11.68 0.15 18.63
C SER A 48 11.51 0.58 17.19
N LEU A 49 11.77 1.87 16.91
CA LEU A 49 11.77 2.39 15.53
C LEU A 49 12.83 1.72 14.64
N ARG A 50 13.93 1.23 15.24
CA ARG A 50 14.97 0.49 14.53
C ARG A 50 14.44 -0.84 13.98
N GLU A 51 13.58 -1.50 14.76
CA GLU A 51 12.97 -2.78 14.39
C GLU A 51 11.71 -2.58 13.51
N LEU A 52 11.10 -1.38 13.55
CA LEU A 52 9.96 -1.03 12.71
C LEU A 52 10.41 -0.59 11.30
N PHE A 53 11.36 0.35 11.19
CA PHE A 53 11.72 0.98 9.93
C PHE A 53 12.71 0.17 9.09
N TRP A 54 12.46 0.18 7.77
CA TRP A 54 13.37 -0.36 6.76
C TRP A 54 14.27 0.76 6.19
N ILE A 55 15.46 0.93 6.77
CA ILE A 55 16.51 1.85 6.30
C ILE A 55 17.86 1.11 6.40
N PRO A 56 18.11 0.11 5.53
CA PRO A 56 19.29 -0.77 5.65
C PRO A 56 20.62 -0.02 5.53
N GLN A 57 20.62 1.20 4.96
CA GLN A 57 21.81 2.06 4.84
C GLN A 57 22.41 2.45 6.19
N ILE A 58 21.56 2.58 7.22
CA ILE A 58 21.96 2.93 8.60
C ILE A 58 21.69 1.79 9.59
N GLY A 59 21.43 0.56 9.09
CA GLY A 59 21.27 -0.63 9.91
C GLY A 59 19.87 -0.85 10.47
N PHE A 60 18.85 -0.11 10.02
CA PHE A 60 17.44 -0.35 10.38
C PHE A 60 16.89 -1.45 9.47
N ARG A 61 16.48 -2.56 10.07
CA ARG A 61 16.12 -3.81 9.36
C ARG A 61 14.67 -4.22 9.56
N GLY A 62 13.82 -3.25 9.90
CA GLY A 62 12.38 -3.46 10.05
C GLY A 62 11.68 -3.78 8.72
N PHE A 63 10.40 -3.56 8.70
CA PHE A 63 9.55 -3.90 7.55
C PHE A 63 8.58 -2.77 7.15
N PHE A 64 8.67 -1.61 7.78
CA PHE A 64 7.92 -0.40 7.43
C PHE A 64 8.84 0.57 6.69
N VAL A 65 8.45 0.99 5.50
CA VAL A 65 9.22 1.93 4.66
C VAL A 65 8.46 3.22 4.45
N GLN A 66 9.21 4.34 4.43
CA GLN A 66 8.70 5.65 4.08
C GLN A 66 9.53 6.23 2.93
N HIS A 67 8.87 6.81 1.95
CA HIS A 67 9.48 7.54 0.86
C HIS A 67 8.93 8.96 0.83
N PHE A 68 9.81 9.95 0.90
CA PHE A 68 9.44 11.36 0.85
C PHE A 68 9.86 11.97 -0.48
N PHE A 69 8.87 12.39 -1.25
CA PHE A 69 9.05 13.14 -2.48
C PHE A 69 8.47 14.55 -2.31
N ARG A 70 8.75 15.43 -3.26
CA ARG A 70 8.27 16.82 -3.17
C ARG A 70 6.74 16.93 -3.10
N HIS A 71 6.01 16.06 -3.81
CA HIS A 71 4.55 16.17 -3.97
C HIS A 71 3.79 15.08 -3.23
N VAL A 72 4.49 14.05 -2.73
CA VAL A 72 3.85 12.91 -2.07
C VAL A 72 4.79 12.24 -1.07
N GLY A 73 4.27 11.96 0.13
CA GLY A 73 4.85 11.04 1.09
C GLY A 73 4.18 9.67 0.94
N ILE A 74 4.96 8.60 0.83
CA ILE A 74 4.46 7.25 0.60
C ILE A 74 4.90 6.35 1.74
N VAL A 75 3.98 5.59 2.31
CA VAL A 75 4.26 4.56 3.30
C VAL A 75 3.96 3.17 2.75
N GLY A 76 4.69 2.17 3.20
CA GLY A 76 4.50 0.80 2.72
C GLY A 76 5.24 -0.25 3.52
N GLY A 77 5.15 -1.51 3.08
CA GLY A 77 5.80 -2.66 3.69
C GLY A 77 6.91 -3.25 2.83
N VAL A 78 7.96 -3.75 3.49
CA VAL A 78 9.09 -4.47 2.89
C VAL A 78 9.34 -5.76 3.67
N GLY A 79 9.34 -6.88 2.98
CA GLY A 79 9.49 -8.22 3.55
C GLY A 79 8.59 -9.21 2.83
N VAL A 80 8.74 -10.47 3.14
CA VAL A 80 7.91 -11.54 2.53
C VAL A 80 6.44 -11.29 2.87
N GLY A 81 5.65 -10.99 1.84
CA GLY A 81 4.26 -10.52 1.96
C GLY A 81 4.06 -9.02 1.67
N GLY A 82 5.14 -8.25 1.49
CA GLY A 82 5.08 -6.83 1.08
C GLY A 82 4.18 -5.98 1.97
N GLY A 83 3.32 -5.16 1.34
CA GLY A 83 2.38 -4.26 2.03
C GLY A 83 1.42 -4.94 2.99
N SER A 84 1.14 -6.24 2.82
CA SER A 84 0.26 -6.98 3.73
C SER A 84 0.80 -7.12 5.15
N LEU A 85 2.10 -6.95 5.34
CA LEU A 85 2.72 -6.94 6.66
C LEU A 85 2.25 -5.76 7.52
N VAL A 86 1.99 -4.62 6.88
CA VAL A 86 1.68 -3.33 7.56
C VAL A 86 0.29 -2.77 7.23
N TYR A 87 -0.55 -3.46 6.45
CA TYR A 87 -1.90 -2.98 6.15
C TYR A 87 -2.88 -3.24 7.31
N ALA A 88 -3.97 -2.49 7.35
CA ALA A 88 -5.06 -2.69 8.32
C ALA A 88 -6.01 -3.83 7.92
N ALA A 89 -5.66 -4.60 6.89
CA ALA A 89 -6.42 -5.72 6.35
C ALA A 89 -7.81 -5.37 5.77
N VAL A 90 -8.08 -4.09 5.48
CA VAL A 90 -9.34 -3.65 4.88
C VAL A 90 -9.42 -4.11 3.42
N LEU A 91 -10.54 -4.74 3.05
CA LEU A 91 -10.77 -5.39 1.75
C LEU A 91 -12.08 -4.89 1.12
N LEU A 92 -12.12 -3.61 0.77
CA LEU A 92 -13.25 -2.97 0.11
C LEU A 92 -13.16 -3.13 -1.41
N LYS A 93 -14.32 -3.32 -2.07
CA LYS A 93 -14.45 -3.23 -3.52
C LYS A 93 -14.53 -1.75 -3.93
N PRO A 94 -13.95 -1.34 -5.06
CA PRO A 94 -14.06 0.03 -5.56
C PRO A 94 -15.48 0.38 -6.00
N GLY A 95 -15.79 1.68 -5.98
CA GLY A 95 -17.05 2.20 -6.53
C GLY A 95 -17.03 2.32 -8.06
N GLU A 96 -18.19 2.70 -8.64
CA GLU A 96 -18.40 2.81 -10.09
C GLU A 96 -17.39 3.75 -10.78
N ALA A 97 -16.98 4.83 -10.10
CA ALA A 97 -16.04 5.81 -10.65
C ALA A 97 -14.69 5.18 -11.07
N PHE A 98 -14.24 4.17 -10.34
CA PHE A 98 -13.01 3.44 -10.66
C PHE A 98 -13.10 2.72 -12.00
N PHE A 99 -14.19 2.02 -12.27
CA PHE A 99 -14.38 1.24 -13.49
C PHE A 99 -14.62 2.12 -14.73
N ARG A 100 -15.07 3.36 -14.52
CA ARG A 100 -15.37 4.35 -15.58
C ARG A 100 -14.26 5.39 -15.75
N ASP A 101 -13.13 5.25 -15.07
CA ASP A 101 -12.01 6.17 -15.22
C ASP A 101 -11.49 6.16 -16.67
N ARG A 102 -11.27 7.36 -17.23
CA ARG A 102 -10.82 7.55 -18.62
C ARG A 102 -9.51 6.85 -18.93
N ALA A 103 -8.67 6.60 -17.93
CA ALA A 103 -7.37 5.99 -18.11
C ALA A 103 -7.45 4.55 -18.67
N TRP A 104 -8.60 3.89 -18.53
CA TRP A 104 -8.83 2.54 -19.07
C TRP A 104 -10.23 2.26 -19.64
N ALA A 105 -11.14 3.24 -19.62
CA ALA A 105 -12.49 3.09 -20.17
C ALA A 105 -12.47 2.73 -21.66
N ASP A 106 -11.49 3.26 -22.43
CA ASP A 106 -11.40 3.10 -23.88
C ASP A 106 -10.63 1.82 -24.30
N LEU A 107 -10.33 0.90 -23.38
CA LEU A 107 -9.61 -0.34 -23.69
C LEU A 107 -10.50 -1.46 -24.26
N GLY A 108 -11.80 -1.21 -24.45
CA GLY A 108 -12.74 -2.20 -24.98
C GLY A 108 -13.07 -3.34 -24.00
N VAL A 109 -12.82 -3.14 -22.72
CA VAL A 109 -13.07 -4.11 -21.63
C VAL A 109 -14.08 -3.53 -20.66
N ASP A 110 -15.14 -4.26 -20.37
CA ASP A 110 -15.98 -3.96 -19.20
C ASP A 110 -15.25 -4.44 -17.95
N TRP A 111 -14.43 -3.55 -17.36
CA TRP A 111 -13.63 -3.89 -16.19
C TRP A 111 -14.42 -4.30 -14.97
N LYS A 112 -15.67 -3.84 -14.84
CA LYS A 112 -16.52 -4.21 -13.71
C LYS A 112 -16.97 -5.66 -13.83
N GLU A 113 -17.39 -6.08 -15.00
CA GLU A 113 -17.78 -7.47 -15.27
C GLU A 113 -16.55 -8.39 -15.28
N GLU A 114 -15.50 -8.00 -16.03
CA GLU A 114 -14.25 -8.76 -16.14
C GLU A 114 -13.63 -9.07 -14.77
N LEU A 115 -13.65 -8.13 -13.83
CA LEU A 115 -13.03 -8.32 -12.51
C LEU A 115 -13.99 -8.93 -11.48
N SER A 116 -15.26 -9.14 -11.78
CA SER A 116 -16.25 -9.58 -10.80
C SER A 116 -15.87 -10.89 -10.11
N THR A 117 -15.61 -11.93 -10.89
CA THR A 117 -15.20 -13.26 -10.38
C THR A 117 -13.85 -13.24 -9.70
N HIS A 118 -12.92 -12.39 -10.20
CA HIS A 118 -11.60 -12.22 -9.61
C HIS A 118 -11.65 -11.51 -8.26
N PHE A 119 -12.58 -10.56 -8.07
CA PHE A 119 -12.83 -9.97 -6.76
C PHE A 119 -13.32 -11.02 -5.75
N ASP A 120 -14.18 -11.94 -6.17
CA ASP A 120 -14.70 -12.98 -5.27
C ASP A 120 -13.63 -14.03 -4.93
N THR A 121 -12.80 -14.40 -5.91
CA THR A 121 -11.61 -15.24 -5.68
C THR A 121 -10.63 -14.56 -4.72
N ALA A 122 -10.28 -13.31 -4.97
CA ALA A 122 -9.39 -12.53 -4.11
C ALA A 122 -9.95 -12.38 -2.69
N ALA A 123 -11.25 -12.12 -2.56
CA ALA A 123 -11.93 -12.00 -1.27
C ALA A 123 -11.84 -13.31 -0.46
N THR A 124 -12.08 -14.45 -1.11
CA THR A 124 -11.97 -15.79 -0.51
C THR A 124 -10.54 -16.07 -0.07
N MET A 125 -9.57 -15.86 -0.95
CA MET A 125 -8.14 -16.13 -0.68
C MET A 125 -7.57 -15.23 0.41
N LEU A 126 -8.02 -13.98 0.50
CA LEU A 126 -7.64 -13.05 1.56
C LEU A 126 -8.48 -13.20 2.84
N GLY A 127 -9.44 -14.12 2.87
CA GLY A 127 -10.30 -14.38 4.02
C GLY A 127 -11.13 -13.16 4.41
N ARG A 128 -11.73 -12.48 3.41
CA ARG A 128 -12.55 -11.28 3.62
C ARG A 128 -13.78 -11.58 4.45
N THR A 129 -13.88 -10.92 5.61
CA THR A 129 -15.02 -11.06 6.51
C THR A 129 -15.42 -9.69 7.10
N PRO A 130 -16.69 -9.39 7.33
CA PRO A 130 -17.10 -8.18 8.05
C PRO A 130 -16.45 -8.13 9.44
N ASN A 131 -16.05 -6.95 9.89
CA ASN A 131 -15.58 -6.77 11.25
C ASN A 131 -16.77 -6.98 12.22
N PRO A 132 -16.70 -7.92 13.16
CA PRO A 132 -17.79 -8.20 14.09
C PRO A 132 -17.84 -7.24 15.29
N ASP A 133 -16.78 -6.44 15.47
CA ASP A 133 -16.63 -5.61 16.66
C ASP A 133 -17.17 -4.20 16.39
N HIS A 134 -17.88 -3.66 17.40
CA HIS A 134 -18.29 -2.27 17.46
C HIS A 134 -17.87 -1.71 18.83
N GLY A 135 -17.27 -0.55 18.84
CA GLY A 135 -16.75 0.06 20.07
C GLY A 135 -16.76 1.59 20.02
N LYS A 136 -16.28 2.22 21.07
CA LYS A 136 -16.32 3.66 21.26
C LYS A 136 -15.83 4.48 20.05
N MET A 137 -14.78 4.02 19.37
CA MET A 137 -14.32 4.70 18.16
C MET A 137 -15.34 4.62 17.02
N ASP A 138 -16.04 3.51 16.92
CA ASP A 138 -17.06 3.30 15.90
C ASP A 138 -18.28 4.19 16.18
N ASP A 139 -18.69 4.34 17.47
CA ASP A 139 -19.71 5.30 17.89
C ASP A 139 -19.31 6.73 17.51
N TRP A 140 -18.06 7.10 17.70
CA TRP A 140 -17.56 8.43 17.36
C TRP A 140 -17.53 8.68 15.85
N LEU A 141 -17.16 7.67 15.06
CA LEU A 141 -17.16 7.78 13.61
C LEU A 141 -18.60 7.85 13.08
N GLN A 142 -19.53 7.06 13.65
CA GLN A 142 -20.95 7.12 13.32
C GLN A 142 -21.52 8.52 13.60
N ALA A 143 -21.30 9.07 14.80
CA ALA A 143 -21.74 10.41 15.14
C ALA A 143 -21.13 11.48 14.20
N THR A 144 -19.88 11.28 13.76
CA THR A 144 -19.24 12.15 12.77
C THR A 144 -19.94 12.05 11.42
N ALA A 145 -20.25 10.85 10.94
CA ALA A 145 -20.98 10.61 9.70
C ALA A 145 -22.39 11.26 9.74
N GLU A 146 -23.11 11.09 10.85
CA GLU A 146 -24.42 11.72 11.07
C GLU A 146 -24.33 13.25 11.04
N ALA A 147 -23.32 13.85 11.72
CA ALA A 147 -23.08 15.28 11.72
C ALA A 147 -22.67 15.86 10.35
N MET A 148 -22.18 15.01 9.44
CA MET A 148 -21.89 15.32 8.03
C MET A 148 -23.05 15.00 7.09
N GLY A 149 -24.20 14.52 7.59
CA GLY A 149 -25.36 14.15 6.79
C GLY A 149 -25.17 12.85 5.98
N ALA A 150 -24.24 11.98 6.39
CA ALA A 150 -23.84 10.75 5.70
C ALA A 150 -23.98 9.49 6.60
N GLY A 151 -24.79 9.56 7.65
CA GLY A 151 -24.97 8.47 8.63
C GLY A 151 -25.50 7.17 8.03
N ASP A 152 -26.26 7.23 6.95
CA ASP A 152 -26.79 6.09 6.20
C ASP A 152 -25.71 5.28 5.47
N THR A 153 -24.53 5.85 5.28
CA THR A 153 -23.37 5.19 4.65
C THR A 153 -22.40 4.58 5.65
N PHE A 154 -22.62 4.77 6.95
CA PHE A 154 -21.78 4.20 7.99
C PHE A 154 -21.96 2.68 8.09
N GLY A 155 -20.84 1.96 8.28
CA GLY A 155 -20.88 0.52 8.49
C GLY A 155 -19.52 -0.09 8.86
N PRO A 156 -19.51 -1.38 9.23
CA PRO A 156 -18.27 -2.10 9.50
C PRO A 156 -17.49 -2.35 8.22
N VAL A 157 -16.16 -2.26 8.31
CA VAL A 157 -15.30 -2.62 7.18
C VAL A 157 -15.14 -4.14 7.04
N PRO A 158 -15.16 -4.70 5.82
CA PRO A 158 -14.71 -6.06 5.59
C PRO A 158 -13.18 -6.15 5.66
N GLN A 159 -12.67 -7.16 6.37
CA GLN A 159 -11.24 -7.32 6.63
C GLN A 159 -10.74 -8.74 6.40
N GLY A 160 -9.47 -8.87 6.02
CA GLY A 160 -8.73 -10.14 5.99
C GLY A 160 -8.17 -10.48 7.38
N ILE A 161 -9.05 -10.74 8.34
CA ILE A 161 -8.69 -11.10 9.72
C ILE A 161 -9.48 -12.33 10.15
N TYR A 162 -8.80 -13.30 10.75
CA TYR A 162 -9.47 -14.40 11.44
C TYR A 162 -9.91 -13.93 12.82
N PHE A 163 -11.20 -13.64 12.97
CA PHE A 163 -11.74 -13.15 14.23
C PHE A 163 -11.95 -14.24 15.27
N GLY A 164 -12.20 -15.48 14.95
CA GLY A 164 -12.28 -16.68 15.79
C GLY A 164 -12.35 -16.48 17.31
N ASN A 165 -12.06 -17.51 18.09
CA ASN A 165 -11.92 -17.37 19.54
C ASN A 165 -10.60 -16.65 19.88
N ALA A 166 -10.68 -15.50 20.57
CA ALA A 166 -9.55 -14.64 20.87
C ALA A 166 -8.38 -15.40 21.51
N GLY A 167 -7.21 -15.35 20.89
CA GLY A 167 -5.99 -16.00 21.37
C GLY A 167 -5.96 -17.53 21.25
N LYS A 168 -7.03 -18.17 20.74
CA LYS A 168 -7.07 -19.60 20.51
C LYS A 168 -6.59 -19.93 19.11
N THR A 169 -5.60 -20.82 18.99
CA THR A 169 -5.12 -21.31 17.70
C THR A 169 -5.97 -22.50 17.24
N GLU A 170 -6.37 -22.47 15.98
CA GLU A 170 -7.16 -23.50 15.30
C GLU A 170 -6.48 -23.90 13.99
N PRO A 171 -6.60 -25.20 13.59
CA PRO A 171 -6.11 -25.64 12.29
C PRO A 171 -6.79 -24.85 11.17
N ASP A 172 -6.06 -24.64 10.08
CA ASP A 172 -6.47 -23.90 8.89
C ASP A 172 -7.98 -23.66 8.71
N PRO A 173 -8.49 -22.44 8.99
CA PRO A 173 -9.92 -22.14 8.84
C PRO A 173 -10.30 -21.69 7.41
N PHE A 174 -9.36 -21.62 6.46
CA PHE A 174 -9.57 -20.97 5.15
C PHE A 174 -9.40 -21.89 3.94
N PHE A 175 -8.50 -22.89 4.01
CA PHE A 175 -8.04 -23.64 2.82
C PHE A 175 -8.22 -25.15 2.95
N GLY A 176 -9.18 -25.60 3.75
CA GLY A 176 -9.53 -27.03 3.89
C GLY A 176 -8.38 -27.90 4.41
N GLY A 177 -7.57 -27.38 5.32
CA GLY A 177 -6.40 -28.06 5.87
C GLY A 177 -5.11 -27.89 5.04
N GLN A 178 -5.15 -27.14 3.95
CA GLN A 178 -3.97 -26.85 3.15
C GLN A 178 -3.20 -25.61 3.62
N GLY A 179 -3.85 -24.72 4.37
CA GLY A 179 -3.27 -23.49 4.90
C GLY A 179 -2.59 -23.68 6.26
N PRO A 180 -2.00 -22.60 6.81
CA PRO A 180 -1.42 -22.62 8.15
C PRO A 180 -2.48 -22.48 9.23
N ASP A 181 -2.16 -22.94 10.42
CA ASP A 181 -2.95 -22.67 11.63
C ASP A 181 -3.15 -21.16 11.84
N ARG A 182 -4.29 -20.79 12.44
CA ARG A 182 -4.64 -19.39 12.67
C ARG A 182 -5.06 -19.18 14.13
N THR A 183 -4.63 -18.07 14.70
CA THR A 183 -5.04 -17.66 16.04
C THR A 183 -6.14 -16.60 15.94
N GLY A 184 -7.23 -16.78 16.70
CA GLY A 184 -8.32 -15.81 16.74
C GLY A 184 -7.84 -14.43 17.22
N CYS A 185 -8.36 -13.36 16.62
CA CYS A 185 -7.92 -11.98 16.86
C CYS A 185 -8.11 -11.57 18.34
N THR A 186 -7.02 -11.10 18.97
CA THR A 186 -7.01 -10.61 20.37
C THR A 186 -7.46 -9.17 20.53
N ARG A 187 -7.80 -8.48 19.46
CA ARG A 187 -8.23 -7.07 19.43
C ARG A 187 -7.16 -6.10 19.98
N CYS A 188 -5.89 -6.38 19.71
CA CYS A 188 -4.75 -5.61 20.21
C CYS A 188 -4.49 -4.28 19.47
N GLY A 189 -5.17 -4.00 18.35
CA GLY A 189 -4.97 -2.78 17.56
C GLY A 189 -3.68 -2.71 16.74
N ALA A 190 -2.81 -3.73 16.79
CA ALA A 190 -1.46 -3.68 16.22
C ALA A 190 -1.38 -4.08 14.73
N CYS A 191 -2.49 -4.08 13.97
CA CYS A 191 -2.46 -4.52 12.57
C CYS A 191 -1.44 -3.77 11.70
N LEU A 192 -1.19 -2.49 11.99
CA LEU A 192 -0.27 -1.63 11.23
C LEU A 192 1.22 -1.87 11.55
N THR A 193 1.54 -2.46 12.70
CA THR A 193 2.91 -2.89 13.06
C THR A 193 3.13 -4.40 12.85
N GLY A 194 2.19 -5.06 12.17
CA GLY A 194 2.18 -6.49 11.95
C GLY A 194 1.33 -7.23 12.99
N CYS A 195 0.92 -8.44 12.67
CA CYS A 195 0.09 -9.27 13.54
C CYS A 195 0.91 -10.41 14.14
N SER A 196 1.45 -10.20 15.34
CA SER A 196 2.26 -11.21 16.04
C SER A 196 1.48 -12.46 16.42
N ASP A 197 0.15 -12.36 16.53
CA ASP A 197 -0.73 -13.48 16.87
C ASP A 197 -1.06 -14.37 15.66
N GLY A 198 -0.83 -13.88 14.44
CA GLY A 198 -1.14 -14.63 13.23
C GLY A 198 -2.62 -14.59 12.80
N SER A 199 -3.42 -13.69 13.38
CA SER A 199 -4.84 -13.53 13.04
C SER A 199 -5.05 -12.84 11.69
N LYS A 200 -4.19 -11.86 11.36
CA LYS A 200 -4.28 -11.11 10.11
C LYS A 200 -3.84 -11.97 8.92
N ASN A 201 -4.61 -11.96 7.85
CA ASN A 201 -4.33 -12.65 6.59
C ASN A 201 -3.30 -11.89 5.75
N SER A 202 -2.04 -11.83 6.21
CA SER A 202 -0.92 -11.41 5.38
C SER A 202 -0.57 -12.48 4.35
N LEU A 203 0.05 -12.08 3.25
CA LEU A 203 0.26 -12.94 2.07
C LEU A 203 1.17 -14.15 2.34
N ASP A 204 2.00 -14.09 3.36
CA ASP A 204 2.79 -15.21 3.87
C ASP A 204 1.95 -16.34 4.53
N LYS A 205 0.65 -16.09 4.73
CA LYS A 205 -0.30 -17.02 5.34
C LYS A 205 -1.40 -17.52 4.41
N ASN A 206 -1.35 -17.11 3.15
CA ASN A 206 -2.28 -17.54 2.11
C ASN A 206 -1.52 -17.83 0.80
N TYR A 207 -1.51 -16.94 -0.17
CA TYR A 207 -0.91 -17.17 -1.49
C TYR A 207 0.53 -17.68 -1.42
N LEU A 208 1.41 -17.02 -0.68
CA LEU A 208 2.82 -17.43 -0.62
C LEU A 208 3.00 -18.76 0.11
N TYR A 209 2.24 -18.98 1.20
CA TYR A 209 2.28 -20.24 1.92
C TYR A 209 1.89 -21.43 1.03
N LEU A 210 0.79 -21.28 0.29
CA LEU A 210 0.33 -22.30 -0.64
C LEU A 210 1.28 -22.49 -1.83
N ALA A 211 1.87 -21.40 -2.34
CA ALA A 211 2.87 -21.44 -3.40
C ALA A 211 4.13 -22.21 -2.96
N GLU A 212 4.66 -21.96 -1.74
CA GLU A 212 5.79 -22.71 -1.17
C GLU A 212 5.47 -24.21 -1.09
N LYS A 213 4.24 -24.59 -0.72
CA LYS A 213 3.82 -26.01 -0.68
C LYS A 213 3.80 -26.67 -2.08
N LEU A 214 3.59 -25.89 -3.13
CA LEU A 214 3.64 -26.34 -4.52
C LEU A 214 5.04 -26.25 -5.13
N GLY A 215 6.06 -25.87 -4.35
CA GLY A 215 7.45 -25.84 -4.76
C GLY A 215 7.94 -24.51 -5.31
N ALA A 216 7.19 -23.41 -5.15
CA ALA A 216 7.71 -22.08 -5.39
C ALA A 216 8.81 -21.73 -4.38
N GLU A 217 9.91 -21.14 -4.87
CA GLU A 217 11.02 -20.71 -4.02
C GLU A 217 10.90 -19.22 -3.70
N ILE A 218 10.70 -18.87 -2.42
CA ILE A 218 10.74 -17.48 -1.97
C ILE A 218 12.15 -17.16 -1.51
N LEU A 219 12.77 -16.14 -2.11
CA LEU A 219 14.16 -15.74 -1.93
C LEU A 219 14.24 -14.38 -1.20
N PRO A 220 14.19 -14.34 0.14
CA PRO A 220 14.32 -13.10 0.91
C PRO A 220 15.75 -12.56 0.84
N GLY A 221 15.90 -11.24 1.04
CA GLY A 221 17.20 -10.56 0.94
C GLY A 221 17.72 -10.48 -0.50
N ARG A 222 16.85 -10.58 -1.52
CA ARG A 222 17.20 -10.47 -2.93
C ARG A 222 16.49 -9.28 -3.57
N LYS A 223 17.17 -8.15 -3.65
CA LYS A 223 16.70 -6.97 -4.37
C LYS A 223 17.13 -7.04 -5.83
N ALA A 224 16.18 -7.09 -6.75
CA ALA A 224 16.45 -6.95 -8.18
C ALA A 224 16.98 -5.55 -8.49
N VAL A 225 18.05 -5.46 -9.30
CA VAL A 225 18.72 -4.20 -9.66
C VAL A 225 18.90 -4.00 -11.15
N SER A 226 18.67 -5.04 -11.94
CA SER A 226 18.68 -5.01 -13.40
C SER A 226 17.88 -6.17 -13.96
N ILE A 227 17.22 -5.94 -15.08
CA ILE A 227 16.59 -6.95 -15.93
C ILE A 227 17.21 -6.78 -17.32
N ARG A 228 17.62 -7.87 -17.97
CA ARG A 228 18.20 -7.86 -19.31
C ARG A 228 17.66 -9.02 -20.14
N PRO A 229 17.18 -8.79 -21.36
CA PRO A 229 16.86 -9.86 -22.30
C PRO A 229 18.12 -10.69 -22.61
N LEU A 230 17.94 -11.98 -22.85
CA LEU A 230 19.00 -12.89 -23.27
C LEU A 230 18.94 -13.17 -24.77
N GLU A 231 20.08 -13.35 -25.41
CA GLU A 231 20.17 -13.91 -26.76
C GLU A 231 19.58 -15.34 -26.71
N GLY A 232 18.61 -15.62 -27.56
CA GLY A 232 17.89 -16.89 -27.56
C GLY A 232 16.63 -16.95 -26.67
N GLY A 233 16.23 -15.82 -26.09
CA GLY A 233 14.97 -15.66 -25.33
C GLY A 233 15.12 -15.76 -23.82
N GLY A 234 14.13 -15.21 -23.12
CA GLY A 234 14.12 -15.09 -21.67
C GLY A 234 14.93 -13.91 -21.16
N TYR A 235 15.12 -13.87 -19.84
CA TYR A 235 15.69 -12.73 -19.13
C TYR A 235 16.72 -13.15 -18.07
N GLU A 236 17.69 -12.28 -17.83
CA GLU A 236 18.59 -12.32 -16.68
C GLU A 236 18.22 -11.20 -15.70
N VAL A 237 18.01 -11.56 -14.44
CA VAL A 237 17.74 -10.64 -13.33
C VAL A 237 18.95 -10.60 -12.42
N GLN A 238 19.58 -9.44 -12.31
CA GLN A 238 20.68 -9.22 -11.37
C GLN A 238 20.12 -8.81 -10.02
N THR A 239 20.63 -9.42 -8.94
CA THR A 239 20.20 -9.15 -7.58
C THR A 239 21.35 -8.75 -6.67
N LEU A 240 21.02 -8.02 -5.60
CA LEU A 240 21.93 -7.74 -4.48
C LEU A 240 21.21 -8.03 -3.15
N ASN A 241 21.97 -8.28 -2.10
CA ASN A 241 21.46 -8.37 -0.76
C ASN A 241 21.54 -6.99 -0.07
N PRO A 242 20.41 -6.28 0.18
CA PRO A 242 20.46 -4.96 0.80
C PRO A 242 20.91 -4.97 2.26
N LEU A 243 20.82 -6.14 2.93
CA LEU A 243 21.23 -6.32 4.33
C LEU A 243 22.69 -6.78 4.46
N ASN A 244 23.29 -7.27 3.38
CA ASN A 244 24.68 -7.72 3.34
C ASN A 244 25.40 -7.21 2.08
N ARG A 245 25.92 -5.99 2.14
CA ARG A 245 26.61 -5.34 1.00
C ARG A 245 27.91 -6.03 0.57
N ARG A 246 28.45 -6.96 1.38
CA ARG A 246 29.66 -7.73 1.03
C ARG A 246 29.33 -8.96 0.19
N GLU A 247 28.07 -9.37 0.17
CA GLU A 247 27.62 -10.48 -0.67
C GLU A 247 27.69 -10.06 -2.15
N LYS A 248 28.26 -10.95 -2.97
CA LYS A 248 28.34 -10.71 -4.42
C LYS A 248 26.96 -10.64 -5.06
N HIS A 249 26.81 -9.80 -6.05
CA HIS A 249 25.61 -9.79 -6.88
C HIS A 249 25.40 -11.19 -7.48
N GLN A 250 24.16 -11.62 -7.53
CA GLN A 250 23.75 -12.89 -8.13
C GLN A 250 22.91 -12.61 -9.36
N ALA A 251 23.15 -13.35 -10.42
CA ALA A 251 22.35 -13.35 -11.63
C ALA A 251 21.47 -14.60 -11.63
N LEU A 252 20.18 -14.41 -11.86
CA LEU A 252 19.20 -15.49 -12.01
C LEU A 252 18.54 -15.35 -13.37
N ARG A 253 18.24 -16.49 -14.02
CA ARG A 253 17.70 -16.54 -15.39
C ARG A 253 16.35 -17.24 -15.42
N ALA A 254 15.41 -16.65 -16.15
CA ALA A 254 14.10 -17.24 -16.36
C ALA A 254 13.59 -16.97 -17.78
N GLN A 255 12.67 -17.82 -18.23
CA GLN A 255 11.98 -17.61 -19.50
C GLN A 255 11.09 -16.37 -19.47
N ARG A 256 10.45 -16.10 -18.33
CA ARG A 256 9.54 -14.96 -18.12
C ARG A 256 9.85 -14.25 -16.81
N VAL A 257 9.59 -12.94 -16.76
CA VAL A 257 9.78 -12.11 -15.57
C VAL A 257 8.50 -11.32 -15.26
N ILE A 258 8.06 -11.36 -14.02
CA ILE A 258 6.93 -10.58 -13.52
C ILE A 258 7.46 -9.56 -12.51
N VAL A 259 7.30 -8.27 -12.81
CA VAL A 259 7.70 -7.18 -11.92
C VAL A 259 6.53 -6.81 -11.02
N SER A 260 6.73 -6.94 -9.70
CA SER A 260 5.73 -6.69 -8.64
C SER A 260 6.38 -6.05 -7.41
N ALA A 261 7.33 -5.14 -7.62
CA ALA A 261 8.14 -4.56 -6.56
C ALA A 261 7.44 -3.40 -5.81
N GLY A 262 6.14 -3.19 -6.04
CA GLY A 262 5.37 -2.03 -5.61
C GLY A 262 5.72 -0.79 -6.43
N VAL A 263 4.82 0.19 -6.52
CA VAL A 263 4.97 1.33 -7.46
C VAL A 263 6.37 1.95 -7.44
N VAL A 264 6.87 2.31 -6.24
CA VAL A 264 8.19 2.95 -6.12
C VAL A 264 9.31 2.01 -6.55
N GLY A 265 9.26 0.73 -6.15
CA GLY A 265 10.27 -0.26 -6.49
C GLY A 265 10.26 -0.62 -7.97
N THR A 266 9.07 -0.80 -8.54
CA THR A 266 8.88 -1.11 -9.97
C THR A 266 9.36 0.05 -10.85
N LEU A 267 8.95 1.29 -10.54
CA LEU A 267 9.40 2.46 -11.28
C LEU A 267 10.91 2.67 -11.17
N ASP A 268 11.50 2.56 -9.97
CA ASP A 268 12.94 2.72 -9.77
C ASP A 268 13.74 1.70 -10.60
N LEU A 269 13.30 0.43 -10.62
CA LEU A 269 13.92 -0.64 -11.38
C LEU A 269 13.80 -0.41 -12.90
N LEU A 270 12.59 -0.14 -13.40
CA LEU A 270 12.36 0.00 -14.84
C LEU A 270 13.02 1.26 -15.41
N PHE A 271 12.94 2.40 -14.71
CA PHE A 271 13.70 3.60 -15.10
C PHE A 271 15.21 3.34 -15.14
N LYS A 272 15.75 2.63 -14.16
CA LYS A 272 17.15 2.28 -14.13
C LYS A 272 17.56 1.41 -15.32
N CYS A 273 16.74 0.40 -15.64
CA CYS A 273 16.97 -0.46 -16.80
C CYS A 273 16.88 0.31 -18.11
N ARG A 274 15.90 1.23 -18.25
CA ARG A 274 15.72 2.04 -19.45
C ARG A 274 16.80 3.12 -19.62
N ASP A 275 16.99 3.95 -18.58
CA ASP A 275 17.70 5.24 -18.73
C ASP A 275 19.18 5.16 -18.35
N GLU A 276 19.57 4.30 -17.40
CA GLU A 276 20.95 4.20 -16.91
C GLU A 276 21.70 3.01 -17.48
N LEU A 277 21.15 1.81 -17.31
CA LEU A 277 21.82 0.57 -17.72
C LEU A 277 21.62 0.26 -19.20
N ARG A 278 20.60 0.84 -19.83
CA ARG A 278 20.22 0.59 -21.21
C ARG A 278 19.98 -0.90 -21.53
N THR A 279 19.54 -1.66 -20.51
CA THR A 279 19.21 -3.08 -20.68
C THR A 279 17.80 -3.29 -21.22
N LEU A 280 16.90 -2.30 -21.01
CA LEU A 280 15.52 -2.28 -21.53
C LEU A 280 15.22 -0.88 -22.16
N PRO A 281 15.95 -0.46 -23.22
CA PRO A 281 15.86 0.90 -23.76
C PRO A 281 14.50 1.21 -24.40
N GLU A 282 13.76 0.19 -24.84
CA GLU A 282 12.48 0.33 -25.54
C GLU A 282 11.26 0.41 -24.59
N ILE A 283 11.45 0.43 -23.26
CA ILE A 283 10.33 0.69 -22.33
C ILE A 283 9.66 2.01 -22.70
N SER A 284 8.34 2.02 -22.66
CA SER A 284 7.46 3.14 -23.00
C SER A 284 7.92 4.49 -22.46
N PRO A 285 7.82 5.59 -23.22
CA PRO A 285 8.03 6.95 -22.74
C PRO A 285 7.02 7.34 -21.64
N ALA A 286 5.84 6.70 -21.57
CA ALA A 286 4.82 6.92 -20.55
C ALA A 286 5.19 6.32 -19.17
N LEU A 287 6.35 5.64 -19.05
CA LEU A 287 6.82 5.15 -17.74
C LEU A 287 6.88 6.29 -16.72
N GLY A 288 6.19 6.10 -15.60
CA GLY A 288 6.10 7.06 -14.52
C GLY A 288 5.02 8.15 -14.70
N ASP A 289 4.25 8.11 -15.77
CA ASP A 289 3.05 8.91 -15.92
C ASP A 289 1.86 8.26 -15.21
N ILE A 290 0.78 9.03 -15.00
CA ILE A 290 -0.47 8.55 -14.38
C ILE A 290 -0.19 7.80 -13.06
N VAL A 291 0.56 8.43 -12.14
CA VAL A 291 0.72 7.88 -10.79
C VAL A 291 -0.39 8.45 -9.91
N ARG A 292 -1.16 7.57 -9.30
CA ARG A 292 -2.32 7.86 -8.46
C ARG A 292 -1.96 7.73 -6.99
N THR A 293 -2.50 8.59 -6.14
CA THR A 293 -2.25 8.59 -4.70
C THR A 293 -3.50 8.24 -3.89
N ASN A 294 -4.57 7.86 -4.57
CA ASN A 294 -5.91 7.69 -4.00
C ASN A 294 -6.47 9.00 -3.40
N SER A 295 -5.87 10.15 -3.74
CA SER A 295 -6.20 11.48 -3.20
C SER A 295 -6.35 11.44 -1.67
N GLU A 296 -5.33 10.95 -0.97
CA GLU A 296 -5.42 10.76 0.47
C GLU A 296 -5.13 12.03 1.26
N ALA A 297 -5.86 12.18 2.38
CA ALA A 297 -5.53 13.10 3.46
C ALA A 297 -5.57 12.36 4.81
N ILE A 298 -4.64 12.72 5.70
CA ILE A 298 -4.53 12.18 7.04
C ILE A 298 -4.83 13.29 8.05
N VAL A 299 -5.98 13.19 8.72
CA VAL A 299 -6.42 14.09 9.76
C VAL A 299 -6.70 13.33 11.04
N ALA A 300 -6.80 14.01 12.18
CA ALA A 300 -6.97 13.34 13.47
C ALA A 300 -7.76 14.18 14.46
N ALA A 301 -8.25 13.52 15.53
CA ALA A 301 -8.70 14.18 16.73
C ALA A 301 -8.04 13.56 17.97
N LEU A 302 -7.53 14.40 18.87
CA LEU A 302 -6.90 13.97 20.12
C LEU A 302 -7.90 14.15 21.26
N SER A 303 -8.25 13.04 21.94
CA SER A 303 -9.11 13.07 23.11
C SER A 303 -8.46 13.84 24.27
N PRO A 304 -9.20 14.71 24.97
CA PRO A 304 -8.71 15.42 26.15
C PRO A 304 -8.54 14.49 27.37
N ASN A 305 -9.24 13.37 27.40
CA ASN A 305 -9.23 12.43 28.51
C ASN A 305 -7.86 11.71 28.61
N PRO A 306 -7.07 11.88 29.70
CA PRO A 306 -5.77 11.24 29.86
C PRO A 306 -5.87 9.71 30.05
N ASP A 307 -7.01 9.21 30.48
CA ASP A 307 -7.27 7.80 30.78
C ASP A 307 -7.95 7.08 29.60
N GLU A 308 -8.07 7.75 28.45
CA GLU A 308 -8.62 7.16 27.23
C GLU A 308 -7.77 5.99 26.74
N ASP A 309 -8.44 4.92 26.31
CA ASP A 309 -7.79 3.79 25.64
C ASP A 309 -8.58 3.36 24.39
N LEU A 310 -8.17 3.90 23.24
CA LEU A 310 -8.75 3.62 21.92
C LEU A 310 -8.06 2.47 21.19
N THR A 311 -7.11 1.77 21.82
CA THR A 311 -6.29 0.74 21.15
C THR A 311 -7.02 -0.58 20.94
N ARG A 312 -8.15 -0.81 21.61
CA ARG A 312 -8.90 -2.07 21.54
C ARG A 312 -9.71 -2.19 20.25
N GLY A 313 -9.50 -3.28 19.51
CA GLY A 313 -10.16 -3.60 18.24
C GLY A 313 -9.15 -3.87 17.12
N ALA A 314 -9.63 -4.14 15.90
CA ALA A 314 -8.79 -4.12 14.70
C ALA A 314 -8.37 -2.67 14.38
N ALA A 315 -7.24 -2.47 13.67
CA ALA A 315 -6.73 -1.12 13.42
C ALA A 315 -7.74 -0.19 12.72
N ILE A 316 -8.57 -0.72 11.83
CA ILE A 316 -9.72 -0.04 11.23
C ILE A 316 -10.92 -0.96 11.44
N SER A 317 -12.03 -0.48 11.99
CA SER A 317 -13.23 -1.28 12.24
C SER A 317 -14.46 -0.83 11.46
N SER A 318 -14.55 0.47 11.16
CA SER A 318 -15.70 1.06 10.48
C SER A 318 -15.29 2.13 9.47
N HIS A 319 -16.25 2.51 8.63
CA HIS A 319 -16.11 3.52 7.59
C HIS A 319 -17.44 4.22 7.28
N PHE A 320 -17.36 5.31 6.52
CA PHE A 320 -18.51 5.92 5.85
C PHE A 320 -18.08 6.65 4.57
N HIS A 321 -19.05 7.01 3.74
CA HIS A 321 -18.84 7.85 2.56
C HIS A 321 -19.42 9.24 2.81
N ALA A 322 -18.55 10.26 2.91
CA ALA A 322 -18.97 11.65 3.11
C ALA A 322 -19.75 12.19 1.89
N ASN A 323 -19.45 11.67 0.71
CA ASN A 323 -20.15 11.92 -0.55
C ASN A 323 -19.82 10.79 -1.56
N ALA A 324 -20.30 10.90 -2.79
CA ALA A 324 -20.09 9.88 -3.84
C ALA A 324 -18.61 9.60 -4.19
N HIS A 325 -17.70 10.50 -3.84
CA HIS A 325 -16.28 10.43 -4.19
C HIS A 325 -15.34 10.33 -3.00
N THR A 326 -15.83 10.57 -1.79
CA THR A 326 -14.99 10.68 -0.58
C THR A 326 -15.35 9.60 0.42
N HIS A 327 -14.40 8.73 0.69
CA HIS A 327 -14.48 7.61 1.65
C HIS A 327 -13.60 7.91 2.87
N ILE A 328 -14.11 7.66 4.07
CA ILE A 328 -13.44 7.96 5.34
C ILE A 328 -13.39 6.69 6.19
N THR A 329 -12.19 6.35 6.67
CA THR A 329 -11.96 5.30 7.67
C THR A 329 -11.29 5.87 8.90
N GLN A 330 -11.42 5.17 10.03
CA GLN A 330 -10.84 5.56 11.30
C GLN A 330 -9.80 4.54 11.76
N ASN A 331 -8.61 5.03 12.14
CA ASN A 331 -7.48 4.19 12.50
C ASN A 331 -7.17 4.27 14.00
N ARG A 332 -6.89 3.09 14.59
CA ARG A 332 -6.24 2.91 15.90
C ARG A 332 -4.76 2.73 15.70
N PHE A 333 -3.98 3.22 16.65
CA PHE A 333 -2.53 3.07 16.62
C PHE A 333 -2.01 2.24 17.79
N PRO A 334 -1.13 1.25 17.51
CA PRO A 334 -0.38 0.58 18.54
C PRO A 334 0.78 1.48 19.05
N PRO A 335 1.43 1.12 20.18
CA PRO A 335 2.55 1.90 20.73
C PRO A 335 3.67 2.20 19.71
N GLY A 336 3.99 1.28 18.82
CA GLY A 336 5.00 1.48 17.77
C GLY A 336 4.71 2.63 16.81
N TYR A 337 3.48 3.12 16.76
CA TYR A 337 3.09 4.27 15.94
C TYR A 337 3.13 5.61 16.69
N ASP A 338 3.60 5.67 17.92
CA ASP A 338 3.75 6.92 18.67
C ASP A 338 4.61 7.98 17.94
N PHE A 339 5.49 7.58 17.01
CA PHE A 339 6.26 8.49 16.17
C PHE A 339 5.36 9.38 15.28
N MET A 340 4.14 8.98 14.99
CA MET A 340 3.18 9.74 14.17
C MET A 340 2.82 11.10 14.81
N ARG A 341 2.98 11.28 16.13
CA ARG A 341 2.79 12.56 16.80
C ARG A 341 3.64 13.69 16.20
N TRP A 342 4.82 13.35 15.67
CA TRP A 342 5.73 14.31 15.04
C TRP A 342 5.29 14.78 13.67
N TYR A 343 4.33 14.08 13.06
CA TYR A 343 3.71 14.46 11.81
C TYR A 343 2.38 15.20 11.99
N MET A 344 1.86 15.29 13.23
CA MET A 344 0.58 15.97 13.51
C MET A 344 0.81 17.42 13.92
N GLY A 345 0.03 18.32 13.33
CA GLY A 345 0.02 19.75 13.62
C GLY A 345 -1.41 20.27 13.76
N PRO A 346 -1.57 21.57 14.07
CA PRO A 346 -2.89 22.19 14.16
C PRO A 346 -3.65 22.07 12.83
N LEU A 347 -4.96 21.82 12.92
CA LEU A 347 -5.81 21.75 11.74
C LEU A 347 -5.90 23.11 11.05
N THR A 348 -5.56 23.17 9.77
CA THR A 348 -5.61 24.40 8.97
C THR A 348 -6.27 24.17 7.63
N ASP A 349 -7.06 25.15 7.21
CA ASP A 349 -7.78 25.11 5.93
C ASP A 349 -7.06 25.88 4.83
N GLY A 350 -7.50 25.63 3.61
CA GLY A 350 -7.19 26.44 2.44
C GLY A 350 -6.44 25.71 1.34
N THR A 351 -6.83 25.97 0.12
CA THR A 351 -6.25 25.42 -1.11
C THR A 351 -4.92 26.07 -1.47
N ALA A 352 -4.70 27.35 -1.05
CA ALA A 352 -3.46 28.07 -1.32
C ALA A 352 -2.33 27.58 -0.40
N ALA A 353 -1.42 26.74 -0.93
CA ALA A 353 -0.35 26.08 -0.20
C ALA A 353 0.47 27.02 0.70
N PHE A 354 0.91 28.16 0.17
CA PHE A 354 1.71 29.12 0.94
C PHE A 354 0.95 29.73 2.12
N ARG A 355 -0.32 30.11 1.92
CA ARG A 355 -1.17 30.67 2.98
C ARG A 355 -1.45 29.62 4.06
N ARG A 356 -1.73 28.37 3.66
CA ARG A 356 -1.95 27.25 4.60
C ARG A 356 -0.69 26.96 5.42
N ALA A 357 0.48 26.94 4.80
CA ALA A 357 1.75 26.76 5.51
C ALA A 357 2.01 27.88 6.53
N LEU A 358 1.81 29.15 6.13
CA LEU A 358 1.93 30.29 7.04
C LEU A 358 0.91 30.20 8.19
N SER A 359 -0.35 29.83 7.91
CA SER A 359 -1.38 29.66 8.94
C SER A 359 -1.01 28.56 9.93
N THR A 360 -0.48 27.43 9.45
CA THR A 360 -0.02 26.33 10.30
C THR A 360 1.13 26.80 11.22
N ILE A 361 2.14 27.46 10.64
CA ILE A 361 3.29 27.98 11.41
C ILE A 361 2.83 29.05 12.41
N ALA A 362 1.98 29.97 11.99
CA ALA A 362 1.42 30.99 12.88
C ALA A 362 0.63 30.36 14.04
N SER A 363 -0.19 29.36 13.76
CA SER A 363 -0.93 28.62 14.80
C SER A 363 -0.01 27.96 15.83
N ILE A 364 1.09 27.34 15.37
CA ILE A 364 2.10 26.74 16.26
C ILE A 364 2.75 27.81 17.16
N ILE A 365 3.10 28.96 16.59
CA ILE A 365 3.78 30.05 17.31
C ILE A 365 2.83 30.76 18.27
N LEU A 366 1.58 31.00 17.87
CA LEU A 366 0.59 31.72 18.67
C LEU A 366 -0.03 30.86 19.78
N HIS A 367 -0.04 29.53 19.59
CA HIS A 367 -0.61 28.58 20.55
C HIS A 367 0.40 27.49 20.98
N PRO A 368 1.60 27.90 21.51
CA PRO A 368 2.67 26.95 21.80
C PRO A 368 2.29 25.96 22.89
N ILE A 369 1.51 26.36 23.87
CA ILE A 369 1.07 25.48 24.97
C ILE A 369 0.16 24.37 24.44
N LEU A 370 -0.77 24.68 23.55
CA LEU A 370 -1.65 23.67 22.92
C LEU A 370 -0.84 22.71 22.07
N THR A 371 0.08 23.23 21.27
CA THR A 371 0.97 22.42 20.43
C THR A 371 1.83 21.47 21.27
N LEU A 372 2.45 21.97 22.33
CA LEU A 372 3.26 21.15 23.24
C LEU A 372 2.41 20.11 23.99
N ARG A 373 1.21 20.49 24.48
CA ARG A 373 0.29 19.54 25.12
C ARG A 373 -0.12 18.41 24.18
N ALA A 374 -0.39 18.69 22.91
CA ALA A 374 -0.72 17.67 21.92
C ALA A 374 0.49 16.77 21.61
N LEU A 375 1.66 17.38 21.38
CA LEU A 375 2.89 16.68 21.01
C LEU A 375 3.41 15.79 22.15
N PHE A 376 3.33 16.24 23.40
CA PHE A 376 3.80 15.52 24.58
C PHE A 376 2.67 14.90 25.41
N ALA A 377 1.49 14.69 24.80
CA ALA A 377 0.38 14.04 25.48
C ALA A 377 0.80 12.64 25.95
N ARG A 378 0.56 12.36 27.24
CA ARG A 378 0.82 11.04 27.81
C ARG A 378 -0.06 10.01 27.13
N ASN A 379 0.49 8.83 26.83
CA ASN A 379 -0.21 7.74 26.15
C ASN A 379 -0.88 8.21 24.84
N TRP A 380 -0.14 8.97 24.03
CA TRP A 380 -0.67 9.61 22.82
C TRP A 380 -1.41 8.62 21.90
N HIS A 381 -0.80 7.44 21.61
CA HIS A 381 -1.40 6.40 20.77
C HIS A 381 -2.74 5.86 21.29
N LYS A 382 -2.99 5.96 22.61
CA LYS A 382 -4.27 5.56 23.22
C LYS A 382 -5.38 6.59 23.08
N ARG A 383 -5.01 7.85 22.82
CA ARG A 383 -5.90 9.01 22.85
C ARG A 383 -6.20 9.60 21.48
N ILE A 384 -5.34 9.30 20.51
CA ILE A 384 -5.50 9.78 19.14
C ILE A 384 -6.42 8.86 18.34
N THR A 385 -7.29 9.45 17.55
CA THR A 385 -8.01 8.76 16.50
C THR A 385 -7.69 9.44 15.18
N VAL A 386 -7.26 8.67 14.21
CA VAL A 386 -6.81 9.17 12.90
C VAL A 386 -7.81 8.79 11.84
N LEU A 387 -8.23 9.76 11.05
CA LEU A 387 -9.06 9.55 9.87
C LEU A 387 -8.15 9.49 8.64
N THR A 388 -8.28 8.41 7.88
CA THR A 388 -7.73 8.33 6.53
C THR A 388 -8.88 8.57 5.55
N VAL A 389 -8.74 9.65 4.79
CA VAL A 389 -9.72 10.08 3.80
C VAL A 389 -9.19 9.79 2.41
N MET A 390 -9.97 9.15 1.58
CA MET A 390 -9.61 8.72 0.22
C MET A 390 -10.65 9.23 -0.77
N GLN A 391 -10.20 9.58 -1.99
CA GLN A 391 -11.11 10.06 -3.02
C GLN A 391 -10.87 9.33 -4.36
N SER A 392 -11.95 9.09 -5.09
CA SER A 392 -11.95 8.55 -6.45
C SER A 392 -11.80 9.61 -7.55
N LEU A 393 -11.40 10.85 -7.20
CA LEU A 393 -11.25 11.94 -8.13
C LEU A 393 -10.00 11.76 -9.03
N ASP A 394 -10.06 12.32 -10.26
CA ASP A 394 -8.94 12.29 -11.20
C ASP A 394 -7.82 13.25 -10.77
N SER A 395 -6.96 12.75 -9.87
CA SER A 395 -5.75 13.44 -9.42
C SER A 395 -4.54 12.54 -9.64
N GLN A 396 -3.41 13.13 -10.04
CA GLN A 396 -2.22 12.35 -10.35
C GLN A 396 -0.92 13.14 -10.12
N VAL A 397 0.14 12.41 -9.84
CA VAL A 397 1.52 12.88 -9.93
C VAL A 397 2.25 12.09 -11.03
N ALA A 398 3.39 12.58 -11.46
CA ALA A 398 4.29 11.82 -12.32
C ALA A 398 5.61 11.55 -11.60
N PHE A 399 6.24 10.43 -11.91
CA PHE A 399 7.59 10.12 -11.46
C PHE A 399 8.56 10.18 -12.64
N ARG A 400 9.75 10.67 -12.35
CA ARG A 400 10.88 10.69 -13.28
C ARG A 400 12.15 10.29 -12.54
N ARG A 401 13.13 9.82 -13.27
CA ARG A 401 14.45 9.52 -12.72
C ARG A 401 15.50 10.42 -13.34
N GLY A 402 16.31 11.09 -12.51
CA GLY A 402 17.31 12.01 -12.99
C GLY A 402 18.22 12.55 -11.88
N ARG A 403 19.29 13.23 -12.30
CA ARG A 403 20.16 13.97 -11.39
C ARG A 403 19.48 15.26 -10.96
N ARG A 404 19.66 15.65 -9.71
CA ARG A 404 19.15 16.92 -9.19
C ARG A 404 20.29 17.85 -8.76
N PRO A 405 20.10 19.17 -8.82
CA PRO A 405 21.11 20.13 -8.37
C PRO A 405 21.57 19.87 -6.93
N ILE A 406 20.63 19.49 -6.03
CA ILE A 406 20.91 19.19 -4.62
C ILE A 406 21.66 17.85 -4.45
N TRP A 407 21.54 16.92 -5.41
CA TRP A 407 22.18 15.62 -5.39
C TRP A 407 22.65 15.21 -6.79
N PRO A 408 23.74 15.81 -7.30
CA PRO A 408 24.21 15.59 -8.68
C PRO A 408 24.94 14.24 -8.88
N PHE A 409 25.28 13.53 -7.78
CA PHE A 409 26.19 12.37 -7.84
C PHE A 409 25.57 11.15 -8.50
N LYS A 410 24.27 10.91 -8.32
CA LYS A 410 23.56 9.81 -8.98
C LYS A 410 22.11 10.19 -9.29
N PRO A 411 21.52 9.59 -10.36
CA PRO A 411 20.10 9.73 -10.62
C PRO A 411 19.25 9.17 -9.46
N LEU A 412 18.18 9.90 -9.10
CA LEU A 412 17.21 9.51 -8.09
C LEU A 412 15.80 9.62 -8.67
N LEU A 413 14.92 8.75 -8.20
CA LEU A 413 13.49 8.88 -8.47
C LEU A 413 12.96 10.17 -7.82
N HIS A 414 12.12 10.92 -8.54
CA HIS A 414 11.50 12.14 -8.04
C HIS A 414 10.10 12.32 -8.61
N SER A 415 9.23 12.98 -7.85
CA SER A 415 7.89 13.33 -8.28
C SER A 415 7.83 14.69 -8.96
N SER A 416 6.89 14.83 -9.89
CA SER A 416 6.46 16.08 -10.51
C SER A 416 4.92 16.14 -10.56
N PRO A 417 4.32 17.31 -10.75
CA PRO A 417 2.88 17.37 -11.00
C PRO A 417 2.50 16.52 -12.21
N GLY A 418 1.37 15.84 -12.13
CA GLY A 418 0.80 15.12 -13.27
C GLY A 418 0.07 16.06 -14.24
N ALA A 419 -0.42 15.50 -15.35
CA ALA A 419 -1.11 16.28 -16.40
C ALA A 419 -2.42 16.92 -15.88
N SER A 420 -3.12 16.31 -14.91
CA SER A 420 -4.35 16.84 -14.29
C SER A 420 -4.13 17.83 -13.15
N GLY A 421 -2.91 18.37 -12.99
CA GLY A 421 -2.64 19.45 -12.03
C GLY A 421 -2.13 19.01 -10.64
N GLY A 422 -1.85 17.73 -10.42
CA GLY A 422 -1.28 17.20 -9.17
C GLY A 422 -2.33 16.72 -8.19
N THR A 423 -1.86 16.10 -7.10
CA THR A 423 -2.71 15.55 -6.03
C THR A 423 -2.99 16.64 -4.99
N PRO A 424 -4.24 16.81 -4.53
CA PRO A 424 -4.55 17.78 -3.48
C PRO A 424 -3.89 17.37 -2.16
N ALA A 425 -3.24 18.33 -1.51
CA ALA A 425 -2.75 18.19 -0.13
C ALA A 425 -3.73 18.81 0.89
N TYR A 426 -4.93 19.14 0.47
CA TYR A 426 -6.03 19.65 1.27
C TYR A 426 -7.35 19.13 0.71
N ILE A 427 -8.08 18.43 1.54
CA ILE A 427 -9.40 17.87 1.23
C ILE A 427 -10.38 18.48 2.24
N PRO A 428 -11.35 19.33 1.79
CA PRO A 428 -12.29 19.99 2.70
C PRO A 428 -13.06 19.03 3.60
N GLU A 429 -13.54 17.91 3.03
CA GLU A 429 -14.30 16.89 3.75
C GLU A 429 -13.46 16.22 4.85
N ALA A 430 -12.15 16.08 4.65
CA ALA A 430 -11.26 15.56 5.68
C ALA A 430 -11.18 16.50 6.89
N ASN A 431 -10.99 17.81 6.63
CA ASN A 431 -10.93 18.80 7.68
C ASN A 431 -12.28 18.96 8.40
N GLU A 432 -13.39 18.88 7.67
CA GLU A 432 -14.73 18.89 8.26
C GLU A 432 -14.93 17.69 9.20
N ALA A 433 -14.62 16.48 8.73
CA ALA A 433 -14.70 15.25 9.54
C ALA A 433 -13.86 15.37 10.82
N ALA A 434 -12.63 15.88 10.72
CA ALA A 434 -11.76 16.07 11.88
C ALA A 434 -12.34 17.06 12.91
N ARG A 435 -13.01 18.15 12.45
CA ARG A 435 -13.70 19.08 13.34
C ARG A 435 -14.90 18.45 14.02
N LYS A 436 -15.79 17.81 13.22
CA LYS A 436 -16.98 17.16 13.77
C LYS A 436 -16.64 16.11 14.80
N LEU A 437 -15.61 15.29 14.49
CA LEU A 437 -15.10 14.30 15.42
C LEU A 437 -14.54 14.97 16.69
N ALA A 438 -13.71 16.02 16.56
CA ALA A 438 -13.15 16.73 17.70
C ALA A 438 -14.21 17.44 18.55
N GLU A 439 -15.22 18.05 17.93
CA GLU A 439 -16.39 18.64 18.61
C GLU A 439 -17.14 17.59 19.45
N HIS A 440 -17.43 16.42 18.83
CA HIS A 440 -18.15 15.33 19.50
C HIS A 440 -17.42 14.81 20.74
N ILE A 441 -16.09 14.67 20.68
CA ILE A 441 -15.28 14.12 21.79
C ILE A 441 -14.75 15.19 22.76
N GLY A 442 -15.04 16.47 22.52
CA GLY A 442 -14.45 17.60 23.28
C GLY A 442 -12.93 17.71 23.11
N GLY A 443 -12.39 17.20 22.00
CA GLY A 443 -10.97 17.09 21.72
C GLY A 443 -10.40 18.19 20.83
N THR A 444 -9.19 17.98 20.32
CA THR A 444 -8.51 18.92 19.42
C THR A 444 -8.30 18.29 18.05
N PRO A 445 -8.69 18.98 16.95
CA PRO A 445 -8.48 18.49 15.60
C PRO A 445 -7.05 18.77 15.12
N HIS A 446 -6.51 17.84 14.33
CA HIS A 446 -5.16 17.89 13.79
C HIS A 446 -5.12 17.50 12.31
N ASN A 447 -4.14 18.00 11.57
CA ASN A 447 -3.78 17.46 10.26
C ASN A 447 -2.28 17.12 10.17
N ASN A 448 -1.90 16.45 9.09
CA ASN A 448 -0.52 16.10 8.83
C ASN A 448 0.28 17.34 8.39
N VAL A 449 1.42 17.61 9.05
CA VAL A 449 2.28 18.76 8.72
C VAL A 449 2.93 18.66 7.34
N LEU A 450 3.11 17.46 6.81
CA LEU A 450 3.58 17.29 5.43
C LEU A 450 2.54 17.81 4.42
N GLU A 451 1.25 17.67 4.74
CA GLU A 451 0.15 18.20 3.92
C GLU A 451 0.00 19.71 4.12
N SER A 452 0.00 20.18 5.36
CA SER A 452 -0.28 21.60 5.68
C SER A 452 0.90 22.53 5.42
N ILE A 453 2.13 22.12 5.71
CA ILE A 453 3.35 22.90 5.51
C ILE A 453 4.05 22.50 4.20
N GLY A 454 4.23 21.18 3.98
CA GLY A 454 4.96 20.65 2.83
C GLY A 454 4.19 20.67 1.51
N ASN A 455 2.87 20.85 1.56
CA ASN A 455 1.95 20.73 0.43
C ASN A 455 2.17 19.40 -0.34
N ALA A 456 2.42 18.32 0.38
CA ALA A 456 2.61 16.98 -0.15
C ALA A 456 1.50 16.08 0.40
N SER A 457 0.76 15.41 -0.48
CA SER A 457 -0.21 14.38 -0.08
C SER A 457 0.52 13.21 0.59
N VAL A 458 -0.07 12.59 1.62
CA VAL A 458 0.50 11.39 2.27
C VAL A 458 -0.40 10.22 1.97
N THR A 459 0.17 9.14 1.40
CA THR A 459 -0.60 7.97 0.98
C THR A 459 0.06 6.66 1.40
N ALA A 460 -0.77 5.67 1.75
CA ALA A 460 -0.42 4.27 1.82
C ALA A 460 -0.86 3.48 0.56
N HIS A 461 -1.51 4.15 -0.40
CA HIS A 461 -2.24 3.54 -1.51
C HIS A 461 -1.78 4.06 -2.88
N ILE A 462 -0.46 4.18 -3.07
CA ILE A 462 0.13 4.62 -4.33
C ILE A 462 -0.13 3.60 -5.45
N LEU A 463 -0.56 4.08 -6.65
CA LEU A 463 -0.95 3.29 -7.81
C LEU A 463 -0.37 3.90 -9.09
N GLY A 464 -0.41 3.17 -10.21
CA GLY A 464 -0.05 3.70 -11.52
C GLY A 464 1.45 3.88 -11.76
N GLY A 465 1.78 4.48 -12.88
CA GLY A 465 3.15 4.68 -13.37
C GLY A 465 3.63 3.62 -14.35
N CYS A 466 3.00 2.42 -14.36
CA CYS A 466 3.15 1.41 -15.41
C CYS A 466 1.77 1.08 -16.00
N ALA A 467 0.99 2.11 -16.30
CA ALA A 467 -0.43 2.02 -16.63
C ALA A 467 -0.73 1.01 -17.75
N ILE A 468 -1.80 0.23 -17.56
CA ILE A 468 -2.43 -0.57 -18.63
C ILE A 468 -2.98 0.39 -19.67
N ALA A 469 -2.68 0.16 -20.96
CA ALA A 469 -3.12 1.00 -22.06
C ALA A 469 -3.23 0.22 -23.38
N ALA A 470 -3.88 0.84 -24.38
CA ALA A 470 -3.98 0.28 -25.73
C ALA A 470 -2.67 0.31 -26.52
N GLY A 471 -1.69 1.12 -26.12
CA GLY A 471 -0.41 1.27 -26.81
C GLY A 471 0.66 1.95 -25.95
N ARG A 472 1.90 1.81 -26.38
CA ARG A 472 3.08 2.28 -25.64
C ARG A 472 3.14 3.80 -25.42
N GLU A 473 2.44 4.59 -26.20
CA GLU A 473 2.43 6.05 -26.04
C GLU A 473 1.53 6.49 -24.88
N ALA A 474 0.54 5.66 -24.49
CA ALA A 474 -0.41 5.94 -23.44
C ALA A 474 -0.11 5.20 -22.12
N GLY A 475 0.65 4.09 -22.17
CA GLY A 475 0.99 3.31 -21.00
C GLY A 475 2.19 2.41 -21.20
N VAL A 476 2.45 1.57 -20.23
CA VAL A 476 3.66 0.73 -20.19
C VAL A 476 3.35 -0.74 -20.48
N VAL A 477 2.17 -1.19 -20.13
CA VAL A 477 1.73 -2.57 -20.33
C VAL A 477 0.40 -2.63 -21.10
N ASP A 478 0.22 -3.72 -21.81
CA ASP A 478 -1.05 -4.02 -22.47
C ASP A 478 -2.11 -4.55 -21.48
N ILE A 479 -3.30 -4.92 -22.00
CA ILE A 479 -4.42 -5.45 -21.20
C ILE A 479 -4.12 -6.81 -20.53
N ASP A 480 -3.08 -7.50 -20.98
CA ASP A 480 -2.57 -8.76 -20.43
C ASP A 480 -1.31 -8.55 -19.58
N HIS A 481 -1.07 -7.28 -19.17
CA HIS A 481 0.05 -6.87 -18.33
C HIS A 481 1.45 -7.02 -18.93
N GLN A 482 1.57 -7.38 -20.21
CA GLN A 482 2.88 -7.49 -20.87
C GLN A 482 3.46 -6.13 -21.19
N VAL A 483 4.73 -5.92 -20.87
CA VAL A 483 5.45 -4.68 -21.18
C VAL A 483 5.60 -4.52 -22.68
N PHE A 484 5.15 -3.41 -23.24
CA PHE A 484 5.27 -3.14 -24.67
C PHE A 484 6.71 -3.23 -25.14
N GLY A 485 6.93 -4.04 -26.20
CA GLY A 485 8.25 -4.29 -26.79
C GLY A 485 9.09 -5.36 -26.10
N TYR A 486 8.59 -5.98 -25.00
CA TYR A 486 9.32 -7.01 -24.24
C TYR A 486 8.48 -8.25 -23.97
N PRO A 487 8.39 -9.17 -24.95
CA PRO A 487 7.64 -10.43 -24.77
C PRO A 487 8.15 -11.22 -23.56
N GLY A 488 7.23 -11.66 -22.69
CA GLY A 488 7.56 -12.41 -21.48
C GLY A 488 7.99 -11.56 -20.28
N LEU A 489 7.97 -10.23 -20.40
CA LEU A 489 8.14 -9.30 -19.27
C LEU A 489 6.79 -8.69 -18.93
N PHE A 490 6.37 -8.79 -17.66
CA PHE A 490 5.06 -8.36 -17.19
C PHE A 490 5.16 -7.45 -15.96
N VAL A 491 4.10 -6.66 -15.69
CA VAL A 491 3.94 -5.88 -14.45
C VAL A 491 2.56 -6.16 -13.86
N THR A 492 2.49 -6.66 -12.62
CA THR A 492 1.23 -7.12 -12.00
C THR A 492 0.91 -6.44 -10.68
N ASP A 493 1.72 -5.51 -10.22
CA ASP A 493 1.47 -4.78 -8.97
C ASP A 493 0.59 -3.53 -9.18
N ALA A 494 0.45 -2.76 -8.11
CA ALA A 494 -0.33 -1.53 -8.10
C ALA A 494 0.09 -0.50 -9.17
N SER A 495 1.31 -0.62 -9.74
CA SER A 495 1.79 0.30 -10.77
C SER A 495 1.05 0.13 -12.12
N ALA A 496 0.41 -1.01 -12.35
CA ALA A 496 -0.40 -1.24 -13.55
C ALA A 496 -1.79 -0.57 -13.49
N ILE A 497 -2.25 -0.16 -12.30
CA ILE A 497 -3.60 0.40 -12.09
C ILE A 497 -3.62 1.90 -12.41
N PRO A 498 -4.31 2.35 -13.48
CA PRO A 498 -4.24 3.73 -13.93
C PRO A 498 -5.25 4.67 -13.24
N ALA A 499 -6.14 4.14 -12.38
CA ALA A 499 -7.26 4.87 -11.78
C ALA A 499 -7.16 4.91 -10.24
N ASN A 500 -7.70 5.98 -9.62
CA ASN A 500 -7.88 6.03 -8.18
C ASN A 500 -8.99 5.07 -7.74
N VAL A 501 -8.67 4.17 -6.82
CA VAL A 501 -9.61 3.15 -6.32
C VAL A 501 -10.67 3.77 -5.41
N GLY A 502 -10.35 4.88 -4.74
CA GLY A 502 -11.26 5.57 -3.81
C GLY A 502 -11.46 4.86 -2.46
N VAL A 503 -10.91 3.66 -2.33
CA VAL A 503 -10.89 2.83 -1.11
C VAL A 503 -9.54 2.13 -1.00
N ASN A 504 -9.33 1.29 0.03
CA ASN A 504 -8.10 0.53 0.22
C ASN A 504 -7.85 -0.45 -0.95
N PRO A 505 -6.72 -0.39 -1.67
CA PRO A 505 -6.55 -1.06 -2.96
C PRO A 505 -6.13 -2.53 -2.90
N ALA A 506 -5.87 -3.10 -1.72
CA ALA A 506 -5.34 -4.46 -1.58
C ALA A 506 -6.18 -5.51 -2.33
N LEU A 507 -7.50 -5.45 -2.19
CA LEU A 507 -8.42 -6.36 -2.89
C LEU A 507 -8.37 -6.16 -4.41
N THR A 508 -8.31 -4.92 -4.87
CA THR A 508 -8.25 -4.57 -6.31
C THR A 508 -6.96 -5.05 -6.95
N ILE A 509 -5.80 -4.84 -6.28
CA ILE A 509 -4.50 -5.33 -6.78
C ILE A 509 -4.53 -6.85 -6.90
N THR A 510 -5.09 -7.53 -5.88
CA THR A 510 -5.20 -8.99 -5.88
C THR A 510 -6.11 -9.49 -7.00
N ALA A 511 -7.27 -8.86 -7.22
CA ALA A 511 -8.22 -9.23 -8.27
C ALA A 511 -7.60 -9.08 -9.68
N LEU A 512 -6.86 -7.99 -9.93
CA LEU A 512 -6.14 -7.80 -11.21
C LEU A 512 -5.03 -8.84 -11.40
N ALA A 513 -4.33 -9.22 -10.34
CA ALA A 513 -3.31 -10.26 -10.39
C ALA A 513 -3.92 -11.67 -10.59
N GLU A 514 -5.13 -11.94 -10.07
CA GLU A 514 -5.89 -13.17 -10.37
C GLU A 514 -6.28 -13.22 -11.84
N ARG A 515 -6.84 -12.13 -12.39
CA ARG A 515 -7.15 -12.01 -13.81
C ARG A 515 -5.92 -12.26 -14.69
N PHE A 516 -4.81 -11.60 -14.40
CA PHE A 516 -3.55 -11.85 -15.11
C PHE A 516 -3.16 -13.33 -15.06
N SER A 517 -3.20 -13.90 -13.87
CA SER A 517 -2.77 -15.29 -13.65
C SER A 517 -3.69 -16.30 -14.33
N GLU A 518 -5.00 -16.03 -14.40
CA GLU A 518 -5.94 -16.88 -15.14
C GLU A 518 -5.63 -16.91 -16.64
N ARG A 519 -5.38 -15.73 -17.23
CA ARG A 519 -5.07 -15.54 -18.66
C ARG A 519 -3.66 -16.02 -19.03
N PHE A 520 -2.77 -16.20 -18.07
CA PHE A 520 -1.44 -16.73 -18.32
C PHE A 520 -1.54 -18.20 -18.76
N PRO A 521 -0.91 -18.61 -19.89
CA PRO A 521 -1.09 -19.94 -20.42
C PRO A 521 -0.61 -21.04 -19.45
N PRO A 522 -1.18 -22.25 -19.50
CA PRO A 522 -0.61 -23.41 -18.84
C PRO A 522 0.80 -23.71 -19.38
N LYS A 523 1.67 -24.29 -18.54
CA LYS A 523 3.00 -24.68 -18.96
C LYS A 523 2.93 -25.71 -20.09
N GLY A 524 3.60 -25.44 -21.20
CA GLY A 524 3.63 -26.30 -22.38
C GLY A 524 2.48 -26.10 -23.36
N ALA A 525 1.68 -25.04 -23.20
CA ALA A 525 0.62 -24.66 -24.15
C ALA A 525 1.08 -23.59 -25.17
N ASP A 526 2.39 -23.32 -25.27
CA ASP A 526 3.00 -22.35 -26.20
C ASP A 526 3.21 -22.99 -27.60
#